data_dbdc854c8732a96abe2582d23b8a37d1
#
_entry.id   dbdc854c8732a96abe2582d23b8a37d1
#
_cell.length_a   1.000
_cell.length_b   1.000
_cell.length_c   1.000
_cell.angle_alpha   90.00
_cell.angle_beta   90.00
_cell.angle_gamma   90.00
#
_symmetry.space_group_name_H-M   'P 1'
#
loop_
_entity.id
_entity.type
_entity.pdbx_description
1 polymer ?
#
loop_
_entity_poly.entity_id
_entity_poly.type
_entity_poly.pdbx_seq_one_letter_code
_entity_poly.pdbx_strand_id
1 'polypeptide(L)'
;MSLKVGSDILLAMLISRAFIELMLYRACLTLSYQILAVTAGWHIYELTKDPLSLGLLGLAEVVPYFCSALFAGHAVDQLSKKRIAVFGCSLHVLIATLMLPVALGYLDGLQGGVRWLIYAAIGLAGLARAFIRPTYQVLFAQVLRREDFAQGSAIGAVIFQGAQVVGPVVGGLLIAWPGLVSAYIASGLFALLAIIAVALLRYTVEPIKPSELSMWAGIVQGLRFVFSKQIMLAAMALDMFAVLFGGAVAMLPAFIDEILQGSPENLGLLRAAPAIGSVLAGAWLARHPIQRHGGRYLLGAVAGFGFAVIGFGWSTSFGLAAWFLFFTGVFDAISVVV
;
A
#
# COMPACT_ATOMS: atom_id res chain seq x y z
N MET A 1 -8.32 -33.58 -17.64
CA MET A 1 -8.95 -32.61 -18.56
C MET A 1 -9.05 -31.21 -17.94
N SER A 2 -9.24 -31.03 -16.63
CA SER A 2 -9.35 -29.70 -15.95
C SER A 2 -8.05 -28.88 -15.92
N LEU A 3 -6.89 -29.51 -15.79
CA LEU A 3 -5.59 -28.81 -15.73
C LEU A 3 -5.17 -28.15 -17.06
N LYS A 4 -5.55 -28.75 -18.20
CA LYS A 4 -5.23 -28.22 -19.53
C LYS A 4 -6.10 -27.01 -19.90
N VAL A 5 -7.37 -27.02 -19.51
CA VAL A 5 -8.28 -25.88 -19.70
C VAL A 5 -7.83 -24.69 -18.86
N GLY A 6 -7.32 -24.92 -17.64
CA GLY A 6 -6.77 -23.87 -16.77
C GLY A 6 -5.50 -23.23 -17.33
N SER A 7 -4.61 -24.02 -17.97
CA SER A 7 -3.38 -23.50 -18.59
C SER A 7 -3.68 -22.65 -19.84
N ASP A 8 -4.64 -23.06 -20.65
CA ASP A 8 -4.99 -22.34 -21.89
C ASP A 8 -5.69 -21.00 -21.60
N ILE A 9 -6.52 -20.96 -20.55
CA ILE A 9 -7.15 -19.71 -20.07
C ILE A 9 -6.10 -18.77 -19.48
N LEU A 10 -5.17 -19.29 -18.70
CA LEU A 10 -4.07 -18.51 -18.11
C LEU A 10 -3.15 -17.91 -19.19
N LEU A 11 -2.85 -18.68 -20.23
CA LEU A 11 -2.10 -18.21 -21.41
C LEU A 11 -2.90 -17.14 -22.17
N ALA A 12 -4.18 -17.34 -22.41
CA ALA A 12 -5.04 -16.36 -23.07
C ALA A 12 -5.17 -15.04 -22.31
N MET A 13 -5.27 -15.09 -20.98
CA MET A 13 -5.27 -13.89 -20.12
C MET A 13 -3.91 -13.18 -20.12
N LEU A 14 -2.81 -13.91 -19.97
CA LEU A 14 -1.46 -13.35 -20.01
C LEU A 14 -1.11 -12.77 -21.38
N ILE A 15 -1.78 -13.21 -22.45
CA ILE A 15 -1.63 -12.67 -23.79
C ILE A 15 -2.52 -11.45 -24.02
N SER A 16 -3.54 -11.20 -23.17
CA SER A 16 -4.37 -10.01 -23.26
C SER A 16 -3.54 -8.76 -22.95
N ARG A 17 -3.29 -7.96 -23.97
CA ARG A 17 -2.54 -6.69 -23.85
C ARG A 17 -3.10 -5.77 -22.76
N ALA A 18 -4.42 -5.66 -22.68
CA ALA A 18 -5.08 -4.82 -21.69
C ALA A 18 -4.82 -5.31 -20.24
N PHE A 19 -4.78 -6.63 -20.03
CA PHE A 19 -4.47 -7.18 -18.71
C PHE A 19 -3.01 -6.93 -18.33
N ILE A 20 -2.07 -7.10 -19.26
CA ILE A 20 -0.65 -6.80 -19.02
C ILE A 20 -0.47 -5.31 -18.68
N GLU A 21 -1.08 -4.40 -19.44
CA GLU A 21 -1.03 -2.96 -19.19
C GLU A 21 -1.61 -2.60 -17.81
N LEU A 22 -2.71 -3.24 -17.39
CA LEU A 22 -3.29 -3.06 -16.06
C LEU A 22 -2.39 -3.59 -14.94
N MET A 23 -1.74 -4.73 -15.15
CA MET A 23 -0.80 -5.30 -14.17
C MET A 23 0.48 -4.47 -14.06
N LEU A 24 1.00 -3.96 -15.17
CA LEU A 24 2.14 -3.02 -15.19
C LEU A 24 1.79 -1.72 -14.45
N TYR A 25 0.61 -1.15 -14.71
CA TYR A 25 0.11 0.00 -13.97
C TYR A 25 0.13 -0.27 -12.46
N ARG A 26 -0.44 -1.40 -12.04
CA ARG A 26 -0.50 -1.79 -10.61
C ARG A 26 0.89 -1.96 -10.01
N ALA A 27 1.78 -2.70 -10.67
CA ALA A 27 3.14 -2.96 -10.22
C ALA A 27 3.94 -1.66 -10.08
N CYS A 28 3.99 -0.87 -11.14
CA CYS A 28 4.76 0.38 -11.18
C CYS A 28 4.26 1.39 -10.15
N LEU A 29 2.95 1.56 -10.02
CA LEU A 29 2.39 2.49 -9.04
C LEU A 29 2.65 2.03 -7.60
N THR A 30 2.56 0.72 -7.32
CA THR A 30 2.87 0.18 -5.99
C THR A 30 4.36 0.34 -5.67
N LEU A 31 5.25 0.09 -6.62
CA LEU A 31 6.69 0.33 -6.46
C LEU A 31 6.98 1.80 -6.20
N SER A 32 6.41 2.72 -7.00
CA SER A 32 6.55 4.16 -6.81
C SER A 32 6.16 4.57 -5.38
N TYR A 33 4.98 4.15 -4.92
CA TYR A 33 4.49 4.47 -3.59
C TYR A 33 5.39 3.90 -2.49
N GLN A 34 5.81 2.66 -2.59
CA GLN A 34 6.61 2.00 -1.57
C GLN A 34 8.02 2.60 -1.45
N ILE A 35 8.65 2.93 -2.59
CA ILE A 35 9.92 3.64 -2.61
C ILE A 35 9.76 5.02 -1.99
N LEU A 36 8.72 5.77 -2.36
CA LEU A 36 8.43 7.09 -1.81
C LEU A 36 8.23 7.04 -0.29
N ALA A 37 7.45 6.09 0.20
CA ALA A 37 7.13 5.96 1.62
C ALA A 37 8.36 5.61 2.48
N VAL A 38 9.27 4.76 1.96
CA VAL A 38 10.55 4.47 2.62
C VAL A 38 11.43 5.70 2.63
N THR A 39 11.55 6.35 1.48
CA THR A 39 12.43 7.52 1.29
C THR A 39 11.98 8.70 2.14
N ALA A 40 10.70 9.02 2.16
CA ALA A 40 10.17 10.12 2.96
C ALA A 40 10.29 9.85 4.47
N GLY A 41 10.06 8.60 4.90
CA GLY A 41 10.23 8.19 6.29
C GLY A 41 11.68 8.33 6.76
N TRP A 42 12.63 7.88 5.96
CA TRP A 42 14.06 8.04 6.27
C TRP A 42 14.47 9.52 6.27
N HIS A 43 14.09 10.25 5.22
CA HIS A 43 14.46 11.64 5.02
C HIS A 43 13.97 12.56 6.15
N ILE A 44 12.69 12.42 6.57
CA ILE A 44 12.17 13.24 7.68
C ILE A 44 12.86 12.91 9.00
N TYR A 45 13.16 11.62 9.25
CA TYR A 45 13.87 11.21 10.45
C TYR A 45 15.33 11.72 10.44
N GLU A 46 16.02 11.63 9.30
CA GLU A 46 17.39 12.15 9.15
C GLU A 46 17.47 13.65 9.43
N LEU A 47 16.47 14.42 8.98
CA LEU A 47 16.38 15.86 9.20
C LEU A 47 16.02 16.25 10.64
N THR A 48 15.21 15.46 11.31
CA THR A 48 14.63 15.87 12.60
C THR A 48 15.23 15.15 13.79
N LYS A 49 15.71 13.92 13.59
CA LYS A 49 16.13 12.97 14.63
C LYS A 49 15.08 12.82 15.75
N ASP A 50 13.80 12.98 15.39
CA ASP A 50 12.69 12.96 16.31
C ASP A 50 11.66 11.90 15.87
N PRO A 51 11.44 10.82 16.68
CA PRO A 51 10.45 9.80 16.40
C PRO A 51 9.01 10.34 16.23
N LEU A 52 8.66 11.47 16.88
CA LEU A 52 7.35 12.10 16.72
C LEU A 52 7.12 12.54 15.28
N SER A 53 8.16 12.96 14.58
CA SER A 53 8.10 13.35 13.16
C SER A 53 7.64 12.21 12.26
N LEU A 54 7.99 10.95 12.59
CA LEU A 54 7.50 9.76 11.88
C LEU A 54 6.02 9.51 12.12
N GLY A 55 5.54 9.72 13.34
CA GLY A 55 4.11 9.65 13.67
C GLY A 55 3.31 10.72 12.92
N LEU A 56 3.82 11.96 12.89
CA LEU A 56 3.21 13.07 12.14
C LEU A 56 3.20 12.82 10.63
N LEU A 57 4.23 12.15 10.08
CA LEU A 57 4.27 11.74 8.68
C LEU A 57 3.12 10.79 8.35
N GLY A 58 2.90 9.78 9.21
CA GLY A 58 1.77 8.86 9.07
C GLY A 58 0.42 9.58 9.15
N LEU A 59 0.27 10.52 10.09
CA LEU A 59 -0.94 11.33 10.23
C LEU A 59 -1.17 12.22 9.00
N ALA A 60 -0.10 12.84 8.48
CA ALA A 60 -0.15 13.65 7.26
C ALA A 60 -0.63 12.85 6.03
N GLU A 61 -0.35 11.55 5.94
CA GLU A 61 -0.88 10.67 4.90
C GLU A 61 -2.33 10.29 5.15
N VAL A 62 -2.63 9.85 6.37
CA VAL A 62 -3.91 9.24 6.73
C VAL A 62 -5.06 10.23 6.71
N VAL A 63 -4.86 11.47 7.20
CA VAL A 63 -5.93 12.48 7.25
C VAL A 63 -6.45 12.83 5.85
N PRO A 64 -5.62 13.23 4.85
CA PRO A 64 -6.11 13.48 3.50
C PRO A 64 -6.71 12.24 2.83
N TYR A 65 -6.16 11.04 3.09
CA TYR A 65 -6.71 9.80 2.60
C TYR A 65 -8.16 9.60 3.06
N PHE A 66 -8.44 9.67 4.36
CA PHE A 66 -9.78 9.46 4.89
C PHE A 66 -10.75 10.57 4.48
N CYS A 67 -10.33 11.83 4.52
CA CYS A 67 -11.16 12.94 4.06
C CYS A 67 -11.56 12.81 2.60
N SER A 68 -10.66 12.28 1.76
CA SER A 68 -10.89 12.15 0.33
C SER A 68 -11.57 10.84 -0.07
N ALA A 69 -11.46 9.78 0.73
CA ALA A 69 -12.00 8.45 0.42
C ALA A 69 -13.53 8.48 0.21
N LEU A 70 -14.23 9.33 0.97
CA LEU A 70 -15.67 9.52 0.84
C LEU A 70 -16.06 10.11 -0.53
N PHE A 71 -15.24 11.03 -1.05
CA PHE A 71 -15.46 11.68 -2.35
C PHE A 71 -14.94 10.83 -3.49
N ALA A 72 -13.90 10.03 -3.25
CA ALA A 72 -13.24 9.25 -4.27
C ALA A 72 -14.17 8.21 -4.91
N GLY A 73 -15.02 7.54 -4.11
CA GLY A 73 -16.02 6.59 -4.63
C GLY A 73 -16.95 7.26 -5.63
N HIS A 74 -17.54 8.38 -5.25
CA HIS A 74 -18.46 9.13 -6.12
C HIS A 74 -17.76 9.68 -7.38
N ALA A 75 -16.54 10.20 -7.25
CA ALA A 75 -15.77 10.68 -8.39
C ALA A 75 -15.44 9.56 -9.38
N VAL A 76 -15.11 8.36 -8.87
CA VAL A 76 -14.81 7.19 -9.70
C VAL A 76 -16.06 6.73 -10.44
N ASP A 77 -17.25 6.86 -9.89
CA ASP A 77 -18.49 6.51 -10.58
C ASP A 77 -18.81 7.46 -11.74
N GLN A 78 -18.56 8.75 -11.57
CA GLN A 78 -18.95 9.80 -12.54
C GLN A 78 -17.86 10.12 -13.58
N LEU A 79 -16.59 10.06 -13.21
CA LEU A 79 -15.49 10.49 -14.07
C LEU A 79 -14.86 9.31 -14.82
N SER A 80 -14.11 9.63 -15.86
CA SER A 80 -13.30 8.65 -16.59
C SER A 80 -12.25 8.03 -15.67
N LYS A 81 -12.33 6.71 -15.45
CA LYS A 81 -11.45 5.92 -14.61
C LYS A 81 -9.99 6.09 -14.99
N LYS A 82 -9.74 6.17 -16.29
CA LYS A 82 -8.41 6.41 -16.87
C LYS A 82 -7.85 7.78 -16.48
N ARG A 83 -8.69 8.83 -16.53
CA ARG A 83 -8.27 10.18 -16.12
C ARG A 83 -7.96 10.24 -14.63
N ILE A 84 -8.75 9.58 -13.78
CA ILE A 84 -8.49 9.51 -12.34
C ILE A 84 -7.20 8.76 -12.05
N ALA A 85 -6.96 7.63 -12.73
CA ALA A 85 -5.72 6.87 -12.59
C ALA A 85 -4.49 7.69 -13.00
N VAL A 86 -4.56 8.38 -14.15
CA VAL A 86 -3.48 9.28 -14.60
C VAL A 86 -3.27 10.41 -13.61
N PHE A 87 -4.34 11.04 -13.10
CA PHE A 87 -4.24 12.09 -12.08
C PHE A 87 -3.53 11.60 -10.82
N GLY A 88 -3.92 10.43 -10.28
CA GLY A 88 -3.27 9.85 -9.11
C GLY A 88 -1.78 9.56 -9.34
N CYS A 89 -1.40 9.02 -10.50
CA CYS A 89 0.00 8.81 -10.85
C CYS A 89 0.76 10.13 -11.03
N SER A 90 0.12 11.15 -11.62
CA SER A 90 0.73 12.48 -11.81
C SER A 90 1.02 13.17 -10.49
N LEU A 91 0.21 12.95 -9.46
CA LEU A 91 0.52 13.42 -8.09
C LEU A 91 1.81 12.77 -7.56
N HIS A 92 2.05 11.48 -7.81
CA HIS A 92 3.30 10.82 -7.39
C HIS A 92 4.51 11.38 -8.15
N VAL A 93 4.38 11.67 -9.45
CA VAL A 93 5.44 12.35 -10.23
C VAL A 93 5.71 13.74 -9.66
N LEU A 94 4.64 14.50 -9.37
CA LEU A 94 4.75 15.83 -8.77
C LEU A 94 5.47 15.78 -7.43
N ILE A 95 5.08 14.85 -6.54
CA ILE A 95 5.72 14.66 -5.24
C ILE A 95 7.21 14.34 -5.42
N ALA A 96 7.54 13.37 -6.28
CA ALA A 96 8.93 13.01 -6.54
C ALA A 96 9.75 14.22 -7.02
N THR A 97 9.19 15.03 -7.94
CA THR A 97 9.83 16.23 -8.47
C THR A 97 10.01 17.32 -7.39
N LEU A 98 9.00 17.55 -6.55
CA LEU A 98 9.06 18.52 -5.46
C LEU A 98 10.07 18.11 -4.37
N MET A 99 10.31 16.82 -4.18
CA MET A 99 11.28 16.32 -3.21
C MET A 99 12.72 16.36 -3.69
N LEU A 100 12.99 16.51 -5.00
CA LEU A 100 14.36 16.60 -5.54
C LEU A 100 15.14 17.81 -4.98
N PRO A 101 14.65 19.05 -5.02
CA PRO A 101 15.38 20.19 -4.47
C PRO A 101 15.58 20.08 -2.95
N VAL A 102 14.67 19.39 -2.24
CA VAL A 102 14.84 19.09 -0.81
C VAL A 102 15.99 18.11 -0.61
N ALA A 103 16.01 17.03 -1.37
CA ALA A 103 17.06 16.00 -1.28
C ALA A 103 18.44 16.49 -1.77
N LEU A 104 18.48 17.52 -2.61
CA LEU A 104 19.70 18.18 -3.08
C LEU A 104 20.22 19.26 -2.11
N GLY A 105 19.52 19.53 -1.00
CA GLY A 105 19.92 20.55 -0.03
C GLY A 105 19.68 22.00 -0.47
N TYR A 106 19.01 22.25 -1.61
CA TYR A 106 18.76 23.61 -2.08
C TYR A 106 17.82 24.43 -1.17
N LEU A 107 17.12 23.77 -0.27
CA LEU A 107 16.15 24.38 0.63
C LEU A 107 16.59 24.39 2.10
N ASP A 108 17.84 24.03 2.40
CA ASP A 108 18.37 23.96 3.77
C ASP A 108 18.33 25.30 4.50
N GLY A 109 18.34 26.42 3.75
CA GLY A 109 18.16 27.77 4.30
C GLY A 109 16.74 28.08 4.82
N LEU A 110 15.74 27.27 4.51
CA LEU A 110 14.36 27.42 4.98
C LEU A 110 14.20 26.74 6.36
N GLN A 111 14.72 27.38 7.40
CA GLN A 111 14.69 26.89 8.79
C GLN A 111 13.28 26.33 9.17
N GLY A 112 13.21 25.01 9.29
CA GLY A 112 11.97 24.30 9.65
C GLY A 112 10.91 24.18 8.54
N GLY A 113 11.03 24.88 7.41
CA GLY A 113 10.10 24.82 6.28
C GLY A 113 10.13 23.50 5.51
N VAL A 114 11.31 22.89 5.42
CA VAL A 114 11.56 21.65 4.69
C VAL A 114 10.69 20.50 5.23
N ARG A 115 10.58 20.35 6.54
CA ARG A 115 9.74 19.32 7.16
C ARG A 115 8.27 19.44 6.77
N TRP A 116 7.73 20.65 6.69
CA TRP A 116 6.35 20.88 6.28
C TRP A 116 6.10 20.54 4.81
N LEU A 117 7.12 20.73 3.96
CA LEU A 117 7.06 20.34 2.57
C LEU A 117 7.00 18.81 2.42
N ILE A 118 7.76 18.07 3.24
CA ILE A 118 7.70 16.59 3.26
C ILE A 118 6.32 16.13 3.75
N TYR A 119 5.77 16.72 4.82
CA TYR A 119 4.42 16.38 5.28
C TYR A 119 3.35 16.68 4.23
N ALA A 120 3.44 17.84 3.56
CA ALA A 120 2.52 18.19 2.48
C ALA A 120 2.61 17.21 1.29
N ALA A 121 3.82 16.80 0.91
CA ALA A 121 4.06 15.84 -0.13
C ALA A 121 3.45 14.47 0.19
N ILE A 122 3.64 13.98 1.41
CA ILE A 122 3.03 12.73 1.86
C ILE A 122 1.51 12.86 2.00
N GLY A 123 1.00 14.03 2.39
CA GLY A 123 -0.43 14.34 2.38
C GLY A 123 -1.03 14.22 0.97
N LEU A 124 -0.33 14.72 -0.05
CA LEU A 124 -0.71 14.54 -1.45
C LEU A 124 -0.67 13.07 -1.89
N ALA A 125 0.28 12.28 -1.38
CA ALA A 125 0.32 10.84 -1.64
C ALA A 125 -0.90 10.13 -1.02
N GLY A 126 -1.29 10.50 0.19
CA GLY A 126 -2.53 10.04 0.84
C GLY A 126 -3.78 10.37 0.01
N LEU A 127 -3.87 11.62 -0.45
CA LEU A 127 -4.94 12.05 -1.37
C LEU A 127 -4.98 11.18 -2.64
N ALA A 128 -3.86 11.02 -3.33
CA ALA A 128 -3.77 10.20 -4.53
C ALA A 128 -4.25 8.76 -4.28
N ARG A 129 -3.82 8.18 -3.17
CA ARG A 129 -4.14 6.80 -2.78
C ARG A 129 -5.64 6.58 -2.56
N ALA A 130 -6.38 7.57 -2.08
CA ALA A 130 -7.82 7.49 -1.90
C ALA A 130 -8.55 7.23 -3.24
N PHE A 131 -8.07 7.82 -4.34
CA PHE A 131 -8.66 7.65 -5.67
C PHE A 131 -8.14 6.41 -6.40
N ILE A 132 -6.87 6.04 -6.21
CA ILE A 132 -6.21 4.97 -6.96
C ILE A 132 -6.85 3.61 -6.69
N ARG A 133 -7.12 3.28 -5.42
CA ARG A 133 -7.61 1.95 -5.02
C ARG A 133 -8.98 1.62 -5.63
N PRO A 134 -10.02 2.46 -5.49
CA PRO A 134 -11.31 2.18 -6.12
C PRO A 134 -11.23 2.22 -7.66
N THR A 135 -10.43 3.13 -8.24
CA THR A 135 -10.23 3.20 -9.70
C THR A 135 -9.64 1.90 -10.25
N TYR A 136 -8.64 1.32 -9.59
CA TYR A 136 -8.07 0.04 -9.99
C TYR A 136 -9.11 -1.08 -9.99
N GLN A 137 -9.95 -1.16 -8.95
CA GLN A 137 -10.99 -2.19 -8.87
C GLN A 137 -11.99 -2.10 -10.02
N VAL A 138 -12.40 -0.89 -10.40
CA VAL A 138 -13.31 -0.69 -11.53
C VAL A 138 -12.61 -1.00 -12.86
N LEU A 139 -11.37 -0.56 -13.07
CA LEU A 139 -10.60 -0.91 -14.27
C LEU A 139 -10.39 -2.43 -14.39
N PHE A 140 -10.11 -3.09 -13.29
CA PHE A 140 -9.97 -4.55 -13.23
C PHE A 140 -11.26 -5.25 -13.68
N ALA A 141 -12.42 -4.78 -13.20
CA ALA A 141 -13.72 -5.33 -13.57
C ALA A 141 -14.11 -5.05 -15.04
N GLN A 142 -13.56 -3.99 -15.64
CA GLN A 142 -13.83 -3.62 -17.05
C GLN A 142 -12.85 -4.30 -18.02
N VAL A 143 -11.68 -4.70 -17.59
CA VAL A 143 -10.67 -5.36 -18.41
C VAL A 143 -10.88 -6.87 -18.49
N LEU A 144 -11.35 -7.50 -17.41
CA LEU A 144 -11.52 -8.93 -17.34
C LEU A 144 -12.98 -9.34 -17.52
N ARG A 145 -13.18 -10.52 -18.12
CA ARG A 145 -14.47 -11.20 -18.13
C ARG A 145 -14.73 -11.82 -16.75
N ARG A 146 -15.98 -11.94 -16.36
CA ARG A 146 -16.37 -12.48 -15.04
C ARG A 146 -15.81 -13.86 -14.74
N GLU A 147 -15.70 -14.70 -15.76
CA GLU A 147 -15.11 -16.07 -15.69
C GLU A 147 -13.63 -16.05 -15.30
N ASP A 148 -12.89 -14.96 -15.66
CA ASP A 148 -11.46 -14.83 -15.47
C ASP A 148 -11.12 -14.10 -14.14
N PHE A 149 -12.12 -13.60 -13.39
CA PHE A 149 -11.90 -12.78 -12.19
C PHE A 149 -11.08 -13.48 -11.12
N ALA A 150 -11.32 -14.77 -10.87
CA ALA A 150 -10.60 -15.51 -9.83
C ALA A 150 -9.09 -15.60 -10.13
N GLN A 151 -8.75 -15.96 -11.38
CA GLN A 151 -7.35 -16.08 -11.81
C GLN A 151 -6.67 -14.71 -11.92
N GLY A 152 -7.35 -13.73 -12.50
CA GLY A 152 -6.84 -12.36 -12.59
C GLY A 152 -6.59 -11.73 -11.23
N SER A 153 -7.45 -11.98 -10.26
CA SER A 153 -7.27 -11.52 -8.88
C SER A 153 -6.07 -12.18 -8.22
N ALA A 154 -5.86 -13.48 -8.45
CA ALA A 154 -4.70 -14.19 -7.92
C ALA A 154 -3.39 -13.62 -8.49
N ILE A 155 -3.30 -13.42 -9.82
CA ILE A 155 -2.14 -12.79 -10.46
C ILE A 155 -1.93 -11.37 -9.94
N GLY A 156 -3.00 -10.57 -9.88
CA GLY A 156 -2.95 -9.22 -9.36
C GLY A 156 -2.49 -9.16 -7.90
N ALA A 157 -2.90 -10.12 -7.07
CA ALA A 157 -2.45 -10.22 -5.68
C ALA A 157 -0.94 -10.52 -5.60
N VAL A 158 -0.44 -11.47 -6.41
CA VAL A 158 1.00 -11.80 -6.46
C VAL A 158 1.83 -10.59 -6.90
N ILE A 159 1.39 -9.87 -7.92
CA ILE A 159 2.07 -8.66 -8.41
C ILE A 159 2.08 -7.57 -7.33
N PHE A 160 0.94 -7.34 -6.69
CA PHE A 160 0.83 -6.34 -5.63
C PHE A 160 1.73 -6.68 -4.44
N GLN A 161 1.67 -7.91 -3.95
CA GLN A 161 2.49 -8.35 -2.82
C GLN A 161 3.99 -8.38 -3.18
N GLY A 162 4.33 -8.80 -4.41
CA GLY A 162 5.70 -8.72 -4.90
C GLY A 162 6.24 -7.28 -4.87
N ALA A 163 5.46 -6.32 -5.34
CA ALA A 163 5.83 -4.91 -5.29
C ALA A 163 5.90 -4.36 -3.85
N GLN A 164 5.07 -4.86 -2.93
CA GLN A 164 5.13 -4.53 -1.50
C GLN A 164 6.42 -5.02 -0.82
N VAL A 165 7.00 -6.12 -1.29
CA VAL A 165 8.30 -6.63 -0.82
C VAL A 165 9.46 -5.92 -1.50
N VAL A 166 9.43 -5.85 -2.84
CA VAL A 166 10.53 -5.33 -3.65
C VAL A 166 10.68 -3.81 -3.48
N GLY A 167 9.58 -3.08 -3.37
CA GLY A 167 9.59 -1.61 -3.29
C GLY A 167 10.41 -1.07 -2.12
N PRO A 168 10.14 -1.49 -0.87
CA PRO A 168 10.94 -1.05 0.27
C PRO A 168 12.42 -1.44 0.17
N VAL A 169 12.72 -2.66 -0.31
CA VAL A 169 14.11 -3.11 -0.49
C VAL A 169 14.84 -2.23 -1.50
N VAL A 170 14.23 -1.98 -2.66
CA VAL A 170 14.80 -1.08 -3.68
C VAL A 170 14.94 0.33 -3.12
N GLY A 171 13.93 0.84 -2.40
CA GLY A 171 13.98 2.15 -1.75
C GLY A 171 15.16 2.27 -0.77
N GLY A 172 15.32 1.30 0.13
CA GLY A 172 16.42 1.28 1.09
C GLY A 172 17.81 1.21 0.43
N LEU A 173 17.97 0.38 -0.60
CA LEU A 173 19.22 0.28 -1.36
C LEU A 173 19.56 1.58 -2.12
N LEU A 174 18.54 2.22 -2.70
CA LEU A 174 18.72 3.49 -3.41
C LEU A 174 19.10 4.64 -2.45
N ILE A 175 18.54 4.64 -1.24
CA ILE A 175 18.93 5.63 -0.23
C ILE A 175 20.39 5.43 0.21
N ALA A 176 20.76 4.16 0.44
CA ALA A 176 22.08 3.82 0.98
C ALA A 176 23.24 4.10 0.03
N TRP A 177 23.08 3.81 -1.25
CA TRP A 177 24.21 3.85 -2.18
C TRP A 177 24.29 5.12 -3.03
N PRO A 178 23.25 5.47 -3.85
CA PRO A 178 23.31 6.74 -4.59
C PRO A 178 22.69 7.92 -3.81
N GLY A 179 21.99 7.66 -2.70
CA GLY A 179 21.37 8.67 -1.83
C GLY A 179 19.89 8.97 -2.11
N LEU A 180 19.31 9.86 -1.31
CA LEU A 180 17.90 10.23 -1.35
C LEU A 180 17.40 10.66 -2.73
N VAL A 181 18.25 11.40 -3.47
CA VAL A 181 17.91 11.89 -4.82
C VAL A 181 17.54 10.76 -5.77
N SER A 182 18.34 9.68 -5.76
CA SER A 182 18.08 8.52 -6.62
C SER A 182 16.79 7.80 -6.29
N ALA A 183 16.45 7.72 -5.01
CA ALA A 183 15.21 7.09 -4.56
C ALA A 183 13.97 7.91 -4.98
N TYR A 184 14.01 9.24 -4.90
CA TYR A 184 12.94 10.09 -5.41
C TYR A 184 12.83 10.02 -6.93
N ILE A 185 13.96 10.02 -7.66
CA ILE A 185 13.94 9.82 -9.13
C ILE A 185 13.32 8.48 -9.50
N ALA A 186 13.72 7.40 -8.84
CA ALA A 186 13.16 6.07 -9.11
C ALA A 186 11.65 6.02 -8.84
N SER A 187 11.18 6.61 -7.72
CA SER A 187 9.75 6.72 -7.43
C SER A 187 9.01 7.46 -8.56
N GLY A 188 9.54 8.61 -9.01
CA GLY A 188 8.97 9.38 -10.12
C GLY A 188 8.95 8.61 -11.44
N LEU A 189 10.02 7.89 -11.77
CA LEU A 189 10.11 7.06 -12.97
C LEU A 189 9.08 5.92 -12.96
N PHE A 190 8.92 5.23 -11.84
CA PHE A 190 7.87 4.21 -11.72
C PHE A 190 6.47 4.82 -11.83
N ALA A 191 6.23 6.01 -11.29
CA ALA A 191 4.96 6.73 -11.48
C ALA A 191 4.72 7.11 -12.96
N LEU A 192 5.74 7.55 -13.68
CA LEU A 192 5.67 7.82 -15.12
C LEU A 192 5.37 6.55 -15.93
N LEU A 193 6.03 5.43 -15.60
CA LEU A 193 5.74 4.14 -16.22
C LEU A 193 4.28 3.70 -15.95
N ALA A 194 3.76 3.96 -14.75
CA ALA A 194 2.36 3.71 -14.42
C ALA A 194 1.41 4.59 -15.27
N ILE A 195 1.74 5.86 -15.51
CA ILE A 195 0.98 6.74 -16.41
C ILE A 195 0.96 6.17 -17.84
N ILE A 196 2.11 5.76 -18.35
CA ILE A 196 2.22 5.19 -19.69
C ILE A 196 1.38 3.92 -19.78
N ALA A 197 1.50 3.01 -18.81
CA ALA A 197 0.74 1.76 -18.77
C ALA A 197 -0.78 2.01 -18.80
N VAL A 198 -1.29 2.91 -17.92
CA VAL A 198 -2.71 3.23 -17.90
C VAL A 198 -3.15 4.05 -19.13
N ALA A 199 -2.27 4.87 -19.70
CA ALA A 199 -2.56 5.62 -20.93
C ALA A 199 -2.71 4.71 -22.15
N LEU A 200 -1.93 3.65 -22.24
CA LEU A 200 -2.01 2.64 -23.29
C LEU A 200 -3.20 1.68 -23.11
N LEU A 201 -3.70 1.54 -21.89
CA LEU A 201 -4.78 0.61 -21.54
C LEU A 201 -6.00 0.82 -22.42
N ARG A 202 -6.37 -0.19 -23.21
CA ARG A 202 -7.57 -0.22 -24.03
C ARG A 202 -8.59 -1.14 -23.38
N TYR A 203 -9.75 -0.59 -23.04
CA TYR A 203 -10.87 -1.35 -22.48
C TYR A 203 -12.19 -0.79 -22.97
N THR A 204 -13.19 -1.64 -23.02
CA THR A 204 -14.55 -1.23 -23.41
C THR A 204 -15.23 -0.60 -22.19
N VAL A 205 -15.62 0.66 -22.32
CA VAL A 205 -16.37 1.35 -21.26
C VAL A 205 -17.81 0.86 -21.31
N GLU A 206 -18.18 -0.05 -20.42
CA GLU A 206 -19.60 -0.26 -20.16
C GLU A 206 -20.12 0.93 -19.35
N PRO A 207 -21.20 1.59 -19.80
CA PRO A 207 -21.79 2.67 -19.04
C PRO A 207 -22.34 2.11 -17.72
N ILE A 208 -21.66 2.44 -16.63
CA ILE A 208 -22.16 2.18 -15.29
C ILE A 208 -23.37 3.10 -15.11
N LYS A 209 -24.56 2.54 -14.90
CA LYS A 209 -25.73 3.34 -14.56
C LYS A 209 -25.41 4.17 -13.33
N PRO A 210 -25.55 5.50 -13.39
CA PRO A 210 -25.32 6.33 -12.21
C PRO A 210 -26.18 5.83 -11.07
N SER A 211 -25.62 5.74 -9.86
CA SER A 211 -26.41 5.46 -8.67
C SER A 211 -27.41 6.60 -8.48
N GLU A 212 -28.69 6.29 -8.39
CA GLU A 212 -29.76 7.26 -8.13
C GLU A 212 -29.67 7.85 -6.72
N LEU A 213 -28.84 7.26 -5.85
CA LEU A 213 -28.63 7.72 -4.49
C LEU A 213 -27.70 8.95 -4.49
N SER A 214 -28.08 9.98 -3.75
CA SER A 214 -27.16 11.07 -3.46
C SER A 214 -25.95 10.53 -2.68
N MET A 215 -24.78 11.14 -2.86
CA MET A 215 -23.53 10.75 -2.19
C MET A 215 -23.72 10.59 -0.67
N TRP A 216 -24.39 11.54 -0.03
CA TRP A 216 -24.68 11.51 1.41
C TRP A 216 -25.58 10.37 1.81
N ALA A 217 -26.61 10.06 1.01
CA ALA A 217 -27.49 8.92 1.26
C ALA A 217 -26.73 7.59 1.20
N GLY A 218 -25.81 7.43 0.24
CA GLY A 218 -24.94 6.26 0.12
C GLY A 218 -24.00 6.10 1.32
N ILE A 219 -23.37 7.19 1.77
CA ILE A 219 -22.49 7.18 2.95
C ILE A 219 -23.28 6.79 4.21
N VAL A 220 -24.43 7.42 4.45
CA VAL A 220 -25.27 7.15 5.62
C VAL A 220 -25.76 5.71 5.61
N GLN A 221 -26.17 5.21 4.42
CA GLN A 221 -26.59 3.81 4.28
C GLN A 221 -25.46 2.82 4.58
N GLY A 222 -24.24 3.08 4.07
CA GLY A 222 -23.06 2.27 4.35
C GLY A 222 -22.72 2.25 5.84
N LEU A 223 -22.67 3.41 6.48
CA LEU A 223 -22.45 3.52 7.94
C LEU A 223 -23.51 2.77 8.72
N ARG A 224 -24.80 2.99 8.42
CA ARG A 224 -25.91 2.30 9.08
C ARG A 224 -25.79 0.78 8.92
N PHE A 225 -25.37 0.30 7.75
CA PHE A 225 -25.16 -1.13 7.51
C PHE A 225 -24.04 -1.68 8.42
N VAL A 226 -22.90 -1.02 8.49
CA VAL A 226 -21.76 -1.44 9.34
C VAL A 226 -22.19 -1.46 10.81
N PHE A 227 -22.80 -0.37 11.31
CA PHE A 227 -23.26 -0.29 12.70
C PHE A 227 -24.41 -1.24 13.04
N SER A 228 -25.17 -1.71 12.04
CA SER A 228 -26.24 -2.70 12.26
C SER A 228 -25.72 -4.13 12.42
N LYS A 229 -24.48 -4.42 12.01
CA LYS A 229 -23.87 -5.76 12.04
C LYS A 229 -22.79 -5.83 13.11
N GLN A 230 -23.19 -6.17 14.35
CA GLN A 230 -22.28 -6.20 15.52
C GLN A 230 -21.00 -7.02 15.31
N ILE A 231 -21.10 -8.19 14.64
CA ILE A 231 -19.94 -9.05 14.37
C ILE A 231 -18.96 -8.34 13.44
N MET A 232 -19.45 -7.69 12.40
CA MET A 232 -18.61 -6.96 11.45
C MET A 232 -17.97 -5.73 12.12
N LEU A 233 -18.74 -4.99 12.93
CA LEU A 233 -18.24 -3.85 13.69
C LEU A 233 -17.15 -4.28 14.67
N ALA A 234 -17.36 -5.38 15.40
CA ALA A 234 -16.38 -5.91 16.35
C ALA A 234 -15.10 -6.37 15.65
N ALA A 235 -15.20 -7.07 14.52
CA ALA A 235 -14.04 -7.49 13.74
C ALA A 235 -13.25 -6.28 13.21
N MET A 236 -13.93 -5.30 12.60
CA MET A 236 -13.27 -4.07 12.10
C MET A 236 -12.64 -3.24 13.23
N ALA A 237 -13.32 -3.13 14.38
CA ALA A 237 -12.77 -2.42 15.53
C ALA A 237 -11.52 -3.12 16.07
N LEU A 238 -11.55 -4.46 16.20
CA LEU A 238 -10.42 -5.23 16.67
C LEU A 238 -9.20 -5.07 15.75
N ASP A 239 -9.40 -5.15 14.42
CA ASP A 239 -8.36 -4.96 13.43
C ASP A 239 -7.81 -3.52 13.47
N MET A 240 -8.68 -2.52 13.55
CA MET A 240 -8.29 -1.12 13.68
C MET A 240 -7.43 -0.87 14.92
N PHE A 241 -7.82 -1.41 16.08
CA PHE A 241 -7.02 -1.28 17.30
C PHE A 241 -5.68 -2.01 17.18
N ALA A 242 -5.64 -3.22 16.59
CA ALA A 242 -4.41 -3.95 16.37
C ALA A 242 -3.42 -3.14 15.53
N VAL A 243 -3.87 -2.55 14.42
CA VAL A 243 -3.05 -1.70 13.55
C VAL A 243 -2.64 -0.39 14.23
N LEU A 244 -3.55 0.25 14.99
CA LEU A 244 -3.28 1.50 15.70
C LEU A 244 -2.17 1.34 16.74
N PHE A 245 -2.23 0.29 17.55
CA PHE A 245 -1.21 0.01 18.56
C PHE A 245 0.02 -0.72 18.00
N GLY A 246 -0.10 -1.31 16.80
CA GLY A 246 0.96 -2.05 16.13
C GLY A 246 1.83 -1.23 15.19
N GLY A 247 1.86 0.10 15.29
CA GLY A 247 2.56 1.02 14.37
C GLY A 247 4.10 0.86 14.27
N ALA A 248 4.63 -0.33 14.56
CA ALA A 248 6.05 -0.66 14.58
C ALA A 248 6.80 -0.29 13.30
N VAL A 249 6.18 -0.52 12.13
CA VAL A 249 6.79 -0.23 10.82
C VAL A 249 7.03 1.27 10.60
N ALA A 250 6.21 2.14 11.18
CA ALA A 250 6.40 3.58 11.07
C ALA A 250 7.64 4.06 11.84
N MET A 251 7.99 3.39 12.95
CA MET A 251 9.13 3.73 13.79
C MET A 251 10.46 3.13 13.32
N LEU A 252 10.47 2.33 12.25
CA LEU A 252 11.68 1.65 11.77
C LEU A 252 12.88 2.57 11.54
N PRO A 253 12.77 3.79 10.95
CA PRO A 253 13.92 4.66 10.80
C PRO A 253 14.60 4.99 12.15
N ALA A 254 13.82 5.35 13.17
CA ALA A 254 14.33 5.62 14.51
C ALA A 254 14.92 4.36 15.15
N PHE A 255 14.23 3.23 15.05
CA PHE A 255 14.67 1.97 15.60
C PHE A 255 16.01 1.49 15.02
N ILE A 256 16.21 1.70 13.71
CA ILE A 256 17.45 1.32 13.02
C ILE A 256 18.61 2.23 13.45
N ASP A 257 18.37 3.54 13.52
CA ASP A 257 19.41 4.51 13.89
C ASP A 257 19.80 4.39 15.37
N GLU A 258 18.82 4.33 16.28
CA GLU A 258 19.05 4.39 17.74
C GLU A 258 19.39 3.05 18.37
N ILE A 259 18.74 1.96 17.92
CA ILE A 259 18.87 0.64 18.56
C ILE A 259 19.77 -0.29 17.78
N LEU A 260 19.55 -0.41 16.47
CA LEU A 260 20.33 -1.32 15.63
C LEU A 260 21.64 -0.70 15.13
N GLN A 261 21.79 0.63 15.21
CA GLN A 261 22.95 1.38 14.67
C GLN A 261 23.24 0.97 13.21
N GLY A 262 22.18 0.83 12.43
CA GLY A 262 22.20 0.29 11.08
C GLY A 262 22.10 1.37 10.00
N SER A 263 22.06 0.92 8.76
CA SER A 263 22.02 1.75 7.56
C SER A 263 20.64 1.73 6.87
N PRO A 264 20.40 2.59 5.86
CA PRO A 264 19.12 2.62 5.13
C PRO A 264 18.72 1.31 4.45
N GLU A 265 19.68 0.46 4.08
CA GLU A 265 19.37 -0.88 3.55
C GLU A 265 18.58 -1.71 4.54
N ASN A 266 18.93 -1.62 5.82
CA ASN A 266 18.23 -2.31 6.90
C ASN A 266 16.77 -1.88 6.99
N LEU A 267 16.46 -0.60 6.70
CA LEU A 267 15.09 -0.11 6.63
C LEU A 267 14.29 -0.82 5.54
N GLY A 268 14.86 -0.91 4.33
CA GLY A 268 14.20 -1.58 3.22
C GLY A 268 13.90 -3.05 3.52
N LEU A 269 14.87 -3.76 4.07
CA LEU A 269 14.73 -5.19 4.40
C LEU A 269 13.73 -5.42 5.55
N LEU A 270 13.82 -4.65 6.64
CA LEU A 270 12.89 -4.78 7.77
C LEU A 270 11.46 -4.42 7.36
N ARG A 271 11.28 -3.41 6.51
CA ARG A 271 9.97 -3.01 6.00
C ARG A 271 9.37 -4.03 5.03
N ALA A 272 10.18 -4.83 4.36
CA ALA A 272 9.74 -5.93 3.50
C ALA A 272 9.34 -7.18 4.30
N ALA A 273 9.85 -7.37 5.51
CA ALA A 273 9.63 -8.58 6.29
C ALA A 273 8.15 -8.90 6.57
N PRO A 274 7.28 -7.95 6.96
CA PRO A 274 5.85 -8.21 7.11
C PRO A 274 5.18 -8.65 5.80
N ALA A 275 5.54 -8.03 4.66
CA ALA A 275 4.97 -8.39 3.37
C ALA A 275 5.36 -9.82 2.95
N ILE A 276 6.58 -10.25 3.24
CA ILE A 276 7.02 -11.63 3.02
C ILE A 276 6.20 -12.60 3.89
N GLY A 277 6.02 -12.28 5.18
CA GLY A 277 5.18 -13.05 6.11
C GLY A 277 3.75 -13.18 5.62
N SER A 278 3.16 -12.08 5.17
CA SER A 278 1.80 -12.03 4.63
C SER A 278 1.65 -12.88 3.35
N VAL A 279 2.63 -12.84 2.43
CA VAL A 279 2.63 -13.67 1.21
C VAL A 279 2.64 -15.16 1.56
N LEU A 280 3.52 -15.57 2.45
CA LEU A 280 3.66 -16.99 2.82
C LEU A 280 2.42 -17.48 3.57
N ALA A 281 1.90 -16.69 4.49
CA ALA A 281 0.66 -17.01 5.20
C ALA A 281 -0.55 -17.08 4.25
N GLY A 282 -0.68 -16.11 3.34
CA GLY A 282 -1.74 -16.11 2.32
C GLY A 282 -1.66 -17.32 1.39
N ALA A 283 -0.47 -17.71 0.96
CA ALA A 283 -0.25 -18.91 0.14
C ALA A 283 -0.60 -20.20 0.90
N TRP A 284 -0.31 -20.25 2.19
CA TRP A 284 -0.70 -21.38 3.04
C TRP A 284 -2.22 -21.44 3.25
N LEU A 285 -2.85 -20.31 3.57
CA LEU A 285 -4.30 -20.20 3.75
C LEU A 285 -5.09 -20.51 2.47
N ALA A 286 -4.54 -20.20 1.30
CA ALA A 286 -5.14 -20.55 0.02
C ALA A 286 -5.26 -22.08 -0.18
N ARG A 287 -4.34 -22.85 0.43
CA ARG A 287 -4.39 -24.33 0.43
C ARG A 287 -5.20 -24.91 1.60
N HIS A 288 -5.29 -24.17 2.70
CA HIS A 288 -5.95 -24.59 3.94
C HIS A 288 -6.96 -23.55 4.39
N PRO A 289 -8.09 -23.39 3.68
CA PRO A 289 -9.06 -22.34 3.98
C PRO A 289 -9.73 -22.56 5.35
N ILE A 290 -9.84 -21.49 6.13
CA ILE A 290 -10.50 -21.51 7.43
C ILE A 290 -12.00 -21.51 7.22
N GLN A 291 -12.66 -22.69 7.39
CA GLN A 291 -14.10 -22.86 7.17
C GLN A 291 -14.93 -22.78 8.45
N ARG A 292 -14.33 -22.93 9.61
CA ARG A 292 -15.00 -22.97 10.91
C ARG A 292 -14.22 -22.19 11.97
N HIS A 293 -14.94 -21.69 12.98
CA HIS A 293 -14.35 -20.99 14.12
C HIS A 293 -13.56 -19.70 13.77
N GLY A 294 -13.94 -18.96 12.72
CA GLY A 294 -13.28 -17.74 12.29
C GLY A 294 -12.94 -16.78 13.44
N GLY A 295 -13.87 -16.53 14.38
CA GLY A 295 -13.61 -15.66 15.52
C GLY A 295 -12.45 -16.10 16.43
N ARG A 296 -12.20 -17.41 16.58
CA ARG A 296 -11.03 -17.91 17.34
C ARG A 296 -9.73 -17.66 16.60
N TYR A 297 -9.72 -17.85 15.28
CA TYR A 297 -8.56 -17.54 14.45
C TYR A 297 -8.27 -16.05 14.43
N LEU A 298 -9.29 -15.20 14.34
CA LEU A 298 -9.15 -13.75 14.40
C LEU A 298 -8.52 -13.30 15.74
N LEU A 299 -9.07 -13.77 16.87
CA LEU A 299 -8.53 -13.44 18.20
C LEU A 299 -7.10 -13.96 18.37
N GLY A 300 -6.81 -15.18 17.91
CA GLY A 300 -5.46 -15.75 17.93
C GLY A 300 -4.48 -14.96 17.06
N ALA A 301 -4.91 -14.53 15.88
CA ALA A 301 -4.11 -13.70 14.99
C ALA A 301 -3.79 -12.33 15.61
N VAL A 302 -4.79 -11.66 16.19
CA VAL A 302 -4.58 -10.35 16.84
C VAL A 302 -3.67 -10.50 18.08
N ALA A 303 -3.85 -11.54 18.89
CA ALA A 303 -2.97 -11.81 20.01
C ALA A 303 -1.53 -12.08 19.53
N GLY A 304 -1.36 -12.93 18.50
CA GLY A 304 -0.06 -13.22 17.91
C GLY A 304 0.61 -11.98 17.30
N PHE A 305 -0.17 -11.11 16.63
CA PHE A 305 0.30 -9.82 16.15
C PHE A 305 0.84 -8.95 17.30
N GLY A 306 0.07 -8.84 18.40
CA GLY A 306 0.50 -8.08 19.58
C GLY A 306 1.80 -8.63 20.19
N PHE A 307 1.92 -9.97 20.35
CA PHE A 307 3.18 -10.60 20.80
C PHE A 307 4.35 -10.33 19.85
N ALA A 308 4.12 -10.36 18.55
CA ALA A 308 5.14 -10.06 17.56
C ALA A 308 5.61 -8.60 17.64
N VAL A 309 4.70 -7.64 17.85
CA VAL A 309 5.05 -6.22 18.05
C VAL A 309 5.84 -6.01 19.35
N ILE A 310 5.44 -6.63 20.45
CA ILE A 310 6.18 -6.58 21.73
C ILE A 310 7.59 -7.18 21.55
N GLY A 311 7.69 -8.34 20.91
CA GLY A 311 8.97 -8.98 20.63
C GLY A 311 9.87 -8.14 19.72
N PHE A 312 9.29 -7.45 18.73
CA PHE A 312 10.01 -6.47 17.93
C PHE A 312 10.56 -5.34 18.80
N GLY A 313 9.76 -4.75 19.70
CA GLY A 313 10.20 -3.69 20.59
C GLY A 313 11.33 -4.08 21.55
N TRP A 314 11.44 -5.35 21.91
CA TRP A 314 12.55 -5.88 22.74
C TRP A 314 13.74 -6.35 21.91
N SER A 315 13.65 -6.39 20.59
CA SER A 315 14.75 -6.89 19.76
C SER A 315 15.91 -5.88 19.73
N THR A 316 17.13 -6.40 19.94
CA THR A 316 18.38 -5.64 19.88
C THR A 316 19.24 -6.03 18.69
N SER A 317 18.78 -6.96 17.86
CA SER A 317 19.50 -7.42 16.69
C SER A 317 18.62 -7.40 15.44
N PHE A 318 19.24 -7.16 14.28
CA PHE A 318 18.54 -7.15 12.98
C PHE A 318 17.74 -8.44 12.74
N GLY A 319 18.34 -9.61 13.02
CA GLY A 319 17.70 -10.91 12.78
C GLY A 319 16.44 -11.11 13.62
N LEU A 320 16.47 -10.72 14.91
CA LEU A 320 15.30 -10.80 15.78
C LEU A 320 14.22 -9.80 15.35
N ALA A 321 14.60 -8.58 15.00
CA ALA A 321 13.68 -7.57 14.52
C ALA A 321 12.97 -8.05 13.23
N ALA A 322 13.73 -8.57 12.27
CA ALA A 322 13.19 -9.13 11.02
C ALA A 322 12.25 -10.32 11.28
N TRP A 323 12.59 -11.20 12.21
CA TRP A 323 11.79 -12.34 12.59
C TRP A 323 10.42 -11.93 13.16
N PHE A 324 10.41 -11.03 14.14
CA PHE A 324 9.16 -10.55 14.72
C PHE A 324 8.32 -9.77 13.71
N LEU A 325 8.93 -8.92 12.89
CA LEU A 325 8.22 -8.21 11.81
C LEU A 325 7.63 -9.16 10.76
N PHE A 326 8.34 -10.23 10.42
CA PHE A 326 7.80 -11.28 9.56
C PHE A 326 6.50 -11.87 10.15
N PHE A 327 6.48 -12.19 11.45
CA PHE A 327 5.29 -12.71 12.10
C PHE A 327 4.16 -11.69 12.20
N THR A 328 4.43 -10.39 12.32
CA THR A 328 3.36 -9.39 12.21
C THR A 328 2.60 -9.54 10.89
N GLY A 329 3.31 -9.73 9.79
CA GLY A 329 2.70 -9.95 8.48
C GLY A 329 1.95 -11.29 8.37
N VAL A 330 2.45 -12.36 9.00
CA VAL A 330 1.75 -13.65 9.05
C VAL A 330 0.40 -13.51 9.75
N PHE A 331 0.37 -12.89 10.91
CA PHE A 331 -0.85 -12.72 11.70
C PHE A 331 -1.82 -11.72 11.06
N ASP A 332 -1.32 -10.65 10.46
CA ASP A 332 -2.12 -9.70 9.69
C ASP A 332 -2.85 -10.40 8.52
N ALA A 333 -2.14 -11.23 7.74
CA ALA A 333 -2.75 -11.99 6.66
C ALA A 333 -3.85 -12.94 7.13
N ILE A 334 -3.70 -13.55 8.33
CA ILE A 334 -4.73 -14.41 8.91
C ILE A 334 -5.96 -13.59 9.29
N SER A 335 -5.78 -12.40 9.90
CA SER A 335 -6.89 -11.54 10.34
C SER A 335 -7.72 -11.02 9.14
N VAL A 336 -7.06 -10.71 8.03
CA VAL A 336 -7.71 -10.21 6.81
C VAL A 336 -8.52 -11.29 6.07
N VAL A 337 -8.11 -12.56 6.17
CA VAL A 337 -8.77 -13.68 5.46
C VAL A 337 -9.96 -14.23 6.23
N VAL A 338 -10.00 -14.08 7.54
CA VAL A 338 -11.07 -14.59 8.43
C VAL A 338 -12.24 -13.63 8.49
#